data_b56681f16e5a0dc07540d7f0aea043ab
#
_entry.id   b56681f16e5a0dc07540d7f0aea043ab
#
_cell.length_a   1.000
_cell.length_b   1.000
_cell.length_c   1.000
_cell.angle_alpha   90.00
_cell.angle_beta   90.00
_cell.angle_gamma   90.00
#
_symmetry.space_group_name_H-M   'P 1'
#
loop_
_entity.id
_entity.type
_entity.pdbx_description
1 polymer ?
#
loop_
_entity_poly.entity_id
_entity_poly.type
_entity_poly.pdbx_seq_one_letter_code
_entity_poly.pdbx_strand_id
1 'polypeptide(L)'
;LEQMRGKSLAWADANSTSGYLIPRFALRRGGIAVDGNAYFSRTGFAGGHEQGVVAVLQRQYDAAVTWASGQGDQAQGFSRGNLRAMVDKGMLNMGDLRIIWRSEPIVNGPISARTDLPDAFKEDFKRFHLALPKAHPEIYRQIERGAGTGYREVRHQDYDLIVEIRREEAAARRRRS
;
A
#
# COMPACT_ATOMS: atom_id res chain seq x y z
N LEU A 1 -12.31 11.18 -9.24
CA LEU A 1 -12.42 11.60 -7.84
C LEU A 1 -13.51 12.63 -7.59
N GLU A 2 -13.79 13.54 -8.52
CA GLU A 2 -14.81 14.60 -8.36
C GLU A 2 -16.16 14.06 -7.88
N GLN A 3 -16.60 12.94 -8.42
CA GLN A 3 -17.83 12.26 -8.02
C GLN A 3 -17.82 11.71 -6.58
N MET A 4 -16.66 11.75 -5.91
CA MET A 4 -16.51 11.33 -4.52
C MET A 4 -16.81 12.46 -3.50
N ARG A 5 -17.05 13.67 -3.97
CA ARG A 5 -17.46 14.76 -3.08
C ARG A 5 -18.77 14.41 -2.35
N GLY A 6 -18.77 14.54 -1.04
CA GLY A 6 -19.90 14.18 -0.18
C GLY A 6 -20.10 12.68 0.05
N LYS A 7 -19.23 11.82 -0.49
CA LYS A 7 -19.23 10.38 -0.26
C LYS A 7 -18.34 9.98 0.91
N SER A 8 -18.47 8.76 1.37
CA SER A 8 -17.65 8.22 2.47
C SER A 8 -16.43 7.46 1.98
N LEU A 9 -15.30 7.57 2.71
CA LEU A 9 -14.03 6.92 2.38
C LEU A 9 -13.50 6.12 3.57
N ALA A 10 -13.20 4.85 3.37
CA ALA A 10 -12.50 4.00 4.33
C ALA A 10 -10.99 3.98 4.05
N TRP A 11 -10.19 4.32 5.04
CA TRP A 11 -8.77 4.05 5.10
C TRP A 11 -8.54 2.62 5.62
N ALA A 12 -7.42 1.99 5.26
CA ALA A 12 -7.14 0.64 5.76
C ALA A 12 -6.78 0.66 7.25
N ASP A 13 -5.62 1.23 7.60
CA ASP A 13 -5.12 1.36 8.97
C ASP A 13 -4.28 2.63 9.11
N ALA A 14 -4.29 3.25 10.29
CA ALA A 14 -3.61 4.52 10.55
C ALA A 14 -2.07 4.46 10.36
N ASN A 15 -1.48 3.28 10.51
CA ASN A 15 -0.04 3.07 10.32
C ASN A 15 0.31 2.54 8.92
N SER A 16 -0.71 2.22 8.10
CA SER A 16 -0.50 1.67 6.77
C SER A 16 0.07 2.71 5.81
N THR A 17 1.23 2.43 5.23
CA THR A 17 1.85 3.27 4.21
C THR A 17 0.97 3.36 2.96
N SER A 18 0.55 2.22 2.40
CA SER A 18 -0.26 2.15 1.18
C SER A 18 -1.75 2.38 1.43
N GLY A 19 -2.26 2.07 2.63
CA GLY A 19 -3.68 2.17 2.96
C GLY A 19 -4.09 3.49 3.60
N TYR A 20 -3.13 4.35 3.95
CA TYR A 20 -3.43 5.64 4.57
C TYR A 20 -2.41 6.73 4.24
N LEU A 21 -1.12 6.56 4.61
CA LEU A 21 -0.15 7.66 4.61
C LEU A 21 0.04 8.26 3.21
N ILE A 22 0.40 7.43 2.24
CA ILE A 22 0.63 7.88 0.86
C ILE A 22 -0.64 8.35 0.18
N PRO A 23 -1.76 7.60 0.21
CA PRO A 23 -2.99 8.08 -0.39
C PRO A 23 -3.47 9.42 0.20
N ARG A 24 -3.42 9.56 1.52
CA ARG A 24 -3.78 10.81 2.19
C ARG A 24 -2.91 11.97 1.74
N PHE A 25 -1.60 11.78 1.70
CA PHE A 25 -0.65 12.78 1.23
C PHE A 25 -0.88 13.16 -0.24
N ALA A 26 -1.01 12.16 -1.12
CA ALA A 26 -1.21 12.39 -2.55
C ALA A 26 -2.55 13.09 -2.85
N LEU A 27 -3.63 12.70 -2.19
CA LEU A 27 -4.93 13.34 -2.33
C LEU A 27 -4.88 14.81 -1.87
N ARG A 28 -4.21 15.10 -0.74
CA ARG A 28 -4.01 16.48 -0.25
C ARG A 28 -3.21 17.32 -1.24
N ARG A 29 -2.11 16.79 -1.78
CA ARG A 29 -1.33 17.48 -2.84
C ARG A 29 -2.15 17.72 -4.10
N GLY A 30 -3.09 16.83 -4.41
CA GLY A 30 -4.07 17.00 -5.49
C GLY A 30 -5.24 17.92 -5.16
N GLY A 31 -5.18 18.69 -4.05
CA GLY A 31 -6.21 19.66 -3.67
C GLY A 31 -7.45 19.06 -3.02
N ILE A 32 -7.42 17.78 -2.63
CA ILE A 32 -8.55 17.14 -1.96
C ILE A 32 -8.41 17.25 -0.44
N ALA A 33 -9.35 17.93 0.19
CA ALA A 33 -9.41 18.06 1.65
C ALA A 33 -9.88 16.72 2.27
N VAL A 34 -8.92 15.88 2.63
CA VAL A 34 -9.19 14.54 3.21
C VAL A 34 -9.41 14.58 4.72
N ASP A 35 -9.09 15.67 5.36
CA ASP A 35 -9.31 15.89 6.79
C ASP A 35 -10.62 16.67 7.01
N GLY A 36 -11.39 16.25 8.01
CA GLY A 36 -12.72 16.81 8.26
C GLY A 36 -13.73 16.41 7.18
N ASN A 37 -14.86 17.10 7.13
CA ASN A 37 -15.98 16.78 6.23
C ASN A 37 -16.06 17.73 5.02
N ALA A 38 -14.95 18.38 4.65
CA ALA A 38 -14.95 19.38 3.59
C ALA A 38 -15.07 18.77 2.18
N TYR A 39 -14.55 17.58 1.97
CA TYR A 39 -14.65 16.86 0.70
C TYR A 39 -15.45 15.56 0.83
N PHE A 40 -15.04 14.68 1.72
CA PHE A 40 -15.79 13.46 2.04
C PHE A 40 -16.81 13.76 3.15
N SER A 41 -17.99 13.15 3.10
CA SER A 41 -18.99 13.28 4.17
C SER A 41 -18.49 12.67 5.50
N ARG A 42 -17.70 11.60 5.39
CA ARG A 42 -16.93 11.01 6.49
C ARG A 42 -15.75 10.23 5.99
N THR A 43 -14.72 10.13 6.81
CA THR A 43 -13.63 9.17 6.63
C THR A 43 -13.49 8.32 7.90
N GLY A 44 -12.99 7.09 7.78
CA GLY A 44 -12.74 6.21 8.91
C GLY A 44 -11.74 5.11 8.57
N PHE A 45 -11.31 4.36 9.57
CA PHE A 45 -10.41 3.21 9.40
C PHE A 45 -11.22 1.92 9.42
N ALA A 46 -11.01 1.06 8.42
CA ALA A 46 -11.68 -0.23 8.31
C ALA A 46 -10.96 -1.34 9.10
N GLY A 47 -9.74 -1.09 9.58
CA GLY A 47 -8.91 -2.07 10.29
C GLY A 47 -7.97 -2.88 9.39
N GLY A 48 -8.04 -2.69 8.06
CA GLY A 48 -7.16 -3.34 7.11
C GLY A 48 -7.62 -3.17 5.66
N HIS A 49 -6.78 -3.63 4.74
CA HIS A 49 -7.06 -3.53 3.29
C HIS A 49 -8.27 -4.37 2.86
N GLU A 50 -8.34 -5.62 3.33
CA GLU A 50 -9.42 -6.54 3.04
C GLU A 50 -10.73 -6.03 3.61
N GLN A 51 -10.72 -5.60 4.88
CA GLN A 51 -11.87 -5.05 5.59
C GLN A 51 -12.41 -3.80 4.88
N GLY A 52 -11.53 -2.94 4.35
CA GLY A 52 -11.92 -1.77 3.58
C GLY A 52 -12.69 -2.13 2.31
N VAL A 53 -12.20 -3.12 1.55
CA VAL A 53 -12.89 -3.61 0.36
C VAL A 53 -14.23 -4.24 0.71
N VAL A 54 -14.29 -5.09 1.74
CA VAL A 54 -15.53 -5.71 2.23
C VAL A 54 -16.55 -4.63 2.63
N ALA A 55 -16.11 -3.57 3.32
CA ALA A 55 -16.99 -2.47 3.72
C ALA A 55 -17.62 -1.74 2.52
N VAL A 56 -16.91 -1.65 1.38
CA VAL A 56 -17.48 -1.12 0.13
C VAL A 56 -18.48 -2.09 -0.48
N LEU A 57 -18.16 -3.38 -0.57
CA LEU A 57 -19.08 -4.39 -1.09
C LEU A 57 -20.37 -4.46 -0.28
N GLN A 58 -20.28 -4.27 1.04
CA GLN A 58 -21.43 -4.21 1.96
C GLN A 58 -22.11 -2.84 2.02
N ARG A 59 -21.68 -1.86 1.20
CA ARG A 59 -22.22 -0.49 1.16
C ARG A 59 -22.12 0.28 2.51
N GLN A 60 -21.19 -0.09 3.36
CA GLN A 60 -20.87 0.64 4.60
C GLN A 60 -20.07 1.91 4.32
N TYR A 61 -19.26 1.88 3.24
CA TYR A 61 -18.53 3.01 2.68
C TYR A 61 -18.71 3.05 1.17
N ASP A 62 -18.65 4.26 0.58
CA ASP A 62 -18.74 4.45 -0.87
C ASP A 62 -17.42 4.11 -1.57
N ALA A 63 -16.30 4.27 -0.89
CA ALA A 63 -14.97 3.90 -1.38
C ALA A 63 -14.05 3.44 -0.24
N ALA A 64 -13.01 2.70 -0.61
CA ALA A 64 -11.95 2.31 0.30
C ALA A 64 -10.57 2.43 -0.37
N VAL A 65 -9.55 2.67 0.45
CA VAL A 65 -8.16 2.64 0.01
C VAL A 65 -7.61 1.23 0.23
N THR A 66 -7.04 0.68 -0.83
CA THR A 66 -6.37 -0.62 -0.80
C THR A 66 -5.13 -0.60 -1.67
N TRP A 67 -4.39 -1.71 -1.74
CA TRP A 67 -3.20 -1.80 -2.57
C TRP A 67 -3.26 -2.95 -3.59
N ALA A 68 -2.62 -2.73 -4.71
CA ALA A 68 -2.37 -3.71 -5.75
C ALA A 68 -1.03 -3.41 -6.43
N SER A 69 -0.44 -4.40 -7.08
CA SER A 69 0.83 -4.22 -7.81
C SER A 69 0.73 -3.25 -8.98
N GLY A 70 -0.47 -3.01 -9.49
CA GLY A 70 -0.69 -2.25 -10.72
C GLY A 70 -0.19 -2.96 -11.99
N GLN A 71 0.35 -4.17 -11.87
CA GLN A 71 0.86 -5.01 -12.96
C GLN A 71 -0.10 -6.18 -13.23
N GLY A 72 -0.15 -6.67 -14.46
CA GLY A 72 -1.05 -7.74 -14.86
C GLY A 72 -2.47 -7.27 -15.14
N ASP A 73 -3.38 -8.22 -15.27
CA ASP A 73 -4.77 -7.95 -15.63
C ASP A 73 -5.57 -7.40 -14.44
N GLN A 74 -6.12 -6.21 -14.64
CA GLN A 74 -6.98 -5.57 -13.64
C GLN A 74 -8.25 -6.39 -13.36
N ALA A 75 -8.82 -7.07 -14.36
CA ALA A 75 -10.02 -7.89 -14.18
C ALA A 75 -9.78 -9.10 -13.27
N GLN A 76 -8.51 -9.49 -13.11
CA GLN A 76 -8.08 -10.56 -12.22
C GLN A 76 -7.53 -10.04 -10.86
N GLY A 77 -7.68 -8.75 -10.57
CA GLY A 77 -7.14 -8.12 -9.35
C GLY A 77 -5.64 -7.84 -9.41
N PHE A 78 -5.08 -7.76 -10.64
CA PHE A 78 -3.65 -7.61 -10.92
C PHE A 78 -2.82 -8.88 -10.64
N SER A 79 -1.49 -8.78 -10.68
CA SER A 79 -0.59 -9.92 -10.42
C SER A 79 -0.37 -10.19 -8.93
N ARG A 80 -0.55 -9.17 -8.06
CA ARG A 80 -0.29 -9.23 -6.62
C ARG A 80 -1.01 -8.10 -5.89
N GLY A 81 -1.23 -8.28 -4.60
CA GLY A 81 -1.82 -7.29 -3.72
C GLY A 81 -3.09 -7.77 -3.07
N ASN A 82 -3.74 -6.88 -2.32
CA ASN A 82 -4.96 -7.23 -1.60
C ASN A 82 -6.10 -7.63 -2.54
N LEU A 83 -6.28 -6.92 -3.66
CA LEU A 83 -7.34 -7.25 -4.62
C LEU A 83 -7.13 -8.65 -5.22
N ARG A 84 -5.90 -8.98 -5.62
CA ARG A 84 -5.57 -10.33 -6.11
C ARG A 84 -5.83 -11.40 -5.06
N ALA A 85 -5.37 -11.18 -3.83
CA ALA A 85 -5.57 -12.12 -2.75
C ALA A 85 -7.06 -12.38 -2.45
N MET A 86 -7.91 -11.35 -2.55
CA MET A 86 -9.36 -11.49 -2.36
C MET A 86 -10.02 -12.23 -3.52
N VAL A 87 -9.58 -12.00 -4.76
CA VAL A 87 -10.05 -12.76 -5.94
C VAL A 87 -9.69 -14.24 -5.80
N ASP A 88 -8.44 -14.54 -5.44
CA ASP A 88 -7.96 -15.91 -5.24
C ASP A 88 -8.70 -16.66 -4.13
N LYS A 89 -9.17 -15.94 -3.10
CA LYS A 89 -10.02 -16.49 -2.02
C LYS A 89 -11.50 -16.60 -2.41
N GLY A 90 -11.90 -16.17 -3.59
CA GLY A 90 -13.31 -16.09 -4.00
C GLY A 90 -14.14 -15.05 -3.24
N MET A 91 -13.50 -14.10 -2.56
CA MET A 91 -14.16 -13.05 -1.78
C MET A 91 -14.50 -11.81 -2.60
N LEU A 92 -13.95 -11.67 -3.80
CA LEU A 92 -14.09 -10.50 -4.65
C LEU A 92 -14.22 -10.91 -6.12
N ASN A 93 -15.23 -10.36 -6.80
CA ASN A 93 -15.26 -10.25 -8.25
C ASN A 93 -14.89 -8.79 -8.60
N MET A 94 -13.87 -8.59 -9.42
CA MET A 94 -13.42 -7.24 -9.81
C MET A 94 -14.49 -6.45 -10.60
N GLY A 95 -15.50 -7.12 -11.16
CA GLY A 95 -16.66 -6.49 -11.75
C GLY A 95 -17.55 -5.73 -10.76
N ASP A 96 -17.47 -6.05 -9.47
CA ASP A 96 -18.24 -5.40 -8.41
C ASP A 96 -17.58 -4.10 -7.90
N LEU A 97 -16.36 -3.80 -8.36
CA LEU A 97 -15.59 -2.64 -7.96
C LEU A 97 -15.16 -1.78 -9.15
N ARG A 98 -15.00 -0.49 -8.89
CA ARG A 98 -14.40 0.45 -9.83
C ARG A 98 -13.19 1.10 -9.20
N ILE A 99 -12.03 1.00 -9.84
CA ILE A 99 -10.83 1.76 -9.44
C ILE A 99 -10.99 3.19 -9.95
N ILE A 100 -11.05 4.14 -9.02
CA ILE A 100 -11.32 5.55 -9.30
C ILE A 100 -10.09 6.44 -9.14
N TRP A 101 -9.02 5.90 -8.54
CA TRP A 101 -7.76 6.60 -8.34
C TRP A 101 -6.61 5.62 -8.16
N ARG A 102 -5.42 6.02 -8.57
CA ARG A 102 -4.16 5.28 -8.35
C ARG A 102 -3.08 6.25 -7.93
N SER A 103 -2.24 5.85 -6.98
CA SER A 103 -1.00 6.57 -6.66
C SER A 103 0.07 6.32 -7.72
N GLU A 104 1.12 7.13 -7.71
CA GLU A 104 2.39 6.71 -8.27
C GLU A 104 2.88 5.43 -7.59
N PRO A 105 3.69 4.61 -8.28
CA PRO A 105 4.29 3.43 -7.69
C PRO A 105 5.09 3.77 -6.43
N ILE A 106 4.91 2.98 -5.38
CA ILE A 106 5.65 3.13 -4.14
C ILE A 106 6.62 1.97 -3.96
N VAL A 107 7.78 2.26 -3.39
CA VAL A 107 8.77 1.24 -3.07
C VAL A 107 8.27 0.40 -1.89
N ASN A 108 8.36 -0.92 -2.01
CA ASN A 108 8.03 -1.83 -0.91
C ASN A 108 8.98 -1.64 0.27
N GLY A 109 8.57 -2.09 1.46
CA GLY A 109 9.42 -2.07 2.64
C GLY A 109 10.75 -2.78 2.39
N PRO A 110 11.90 -2.20 2.80
CA PRO A 110 13.20 -2.81 2.57
C PRO A 110 13.44 -4.00 3.49
N ILE A 111 14.13 -5.01 2.98
CA ILE A 111 14.81 -5.99 3.83
C ILE A 111 16.11 -5.33 4.28
N SER A 112 16.32 -5.21 5.59
CA SER A 112 17.42 -4.45 6.18
C SER A 112 18.27 -5.32 7.09
N ALA A 113 19.58 -5.10 7.05
CA ALA A 113 20.53 -5.65 8.00
C ALA A 113 21.05 -4.54 8.93
N ARG A 114 21.34 -4.87 10.18
CA ARG A 114 21.93 -3.92 11.13
C ARG A 114 23.33 -3.49 10.66
N THR A 115 23.66 -2.22 10.88
CA THR A 115 24.93 -1.63 10.42
C THR A 115 26.15 -2.19 11.16
N ASP A 116 25.97 -2.65 12.40
CA ASP A 116 27.01 -3.22 13.25
C ASP A 116 27.36 -4.69 12.95
N LEU A 117 26.62 -5.33 12.02
CA LEU A 117 26.98 -6.67 11.57
C LEU A 117 28.25 -6.64 10.67
N PRO A 118 29.05 -7.74 10.67
CA PRO A 118 30.21 -7.85 9.80
C PRO A 118 29.87 -7.61 8.32
N ASP A 119 30.72 -6.91 7.59
CA ASP A 119 30.50 -6.60 6.17
C ASP A 119 30.34 -7.87 5.32
N ALA A 120 31.14 -8.90 5.58
CA ALA A 120 31.03 -10.19 4.91
C ALA A 120 29.62 -10.79 5.05
N PHE A 121 29.03 -10.73 6.26
CA PHE A 121 27.67 -11.19 6.49
C PHE A 121 26.65 -10.36 5.70
N LYS A 122 26.77 -9.03 5.69
CA LYS A 122 25.85 -8.14 4.95
C LYS A 122 25.88 -8.41 3.46
N GLU A 123 27.06 -8.64 2.89
CA GLU A 123 27.21 -8.99 1.47
C GLU A 123 26.64 -10.38 1.15
N ASP A 124 26.84 -11.38 2.01
CA ASP A 124 26.25 -12.71 1.85
C ASP A 124 24.73 -12.65 1.95
N PHE A 125 24.21 -11.90 2.90
CA PHE A 125 22.78 -11.68 3.10
C PHE A 125 22.12 -11.02 1.88
N LYS A 126 22.75 -9.99 1.33
CA LYS A 126 22.32 -9.33 0.10
C LYS A 126 22.31 -10.31 -1.09
N ARG A 127 23.44 -11.00 -1.30
CA ARG A 127 23.61 -11.98 -2.39
C ARG A 127 22.56 -13.09 -2.30
N PHE A 128 22.30 -13.60 -1.10
CA PHE A 128 21.26 -14.61 -0.85
C PHE A 128 19.89 -14.12 -1.32
N HIS A 129 19.46 -12.92 -0.89
CA HIS A 129 18.14 -12.40 -1.28
C HIS A 129 18.03 -12.15 -2.77
N LEU A 130 19.05 -11.57 -3.39
CA LEU A 130 19.04 -11.32 -4.85
C LEU A 130 18.98 -12.62 -5.65
N ALA A 131 19.59 -13.69 -5.17
CA ALA A 131 19.60 -15.00 -5.83
C ALA A 131 18.29 -15.81 -5.57
N LEU A 132 17.64 -15.61 -4.42
CA LEU A 132 16.52 -16.42 -3.93
C LEU A 132 15.39 -16.63 -4.96
N PRO A 133 14.93 -15.61 -5.72
CA PRO A 133 13.85 -15.79 -6.70
C PRO A 133 14.17 -16.79 -7.81
N LYS A 134 15.45 -16.95 -8.16
CA LYS A 134 15.90 -17.90 -9.18
C LYS A 134 16.29 -19.24 -8.58
N ALA A 135 16.98 -19.23 -7.44
CA ALA A 135 17.48 -20.43 -6.80
C ALA A 135 16.37 -21.24 -6.11
N HIS A 136 15.40 -20.55 -5.49
CA HIS A 136 14.32 -21.15 -4.73
C HIS A 136 13.00 -20.40 -4.94
N PRO A 137 12.42 -20.50 -6.16
CA PRO A 137 11.22 -19.70 -6.52
C PRO A 137 9.99 -20.03 -5.68
N GLU A 138 9.88 -21.25 -5.16
CA GLU A 138 8.80 -21.66 -4.27
C GLU A 138 8.90 -20.96 -2.91
N ILE A 139 10.10 -20.85 -2.33
CA ILE A 139 10.36 -20.15 -1.07
C ILE A 139 10.11 -18.67 -1.25
N TYR A 140 10.61 -18.09 -2.36
CA TYR A 140 10.38 -16.69 -2.69
C TYR A 140 8.88 -16.36 -2.76
N ARG A 141 8.07 -17.19 -3.45
CA ARG A 141 6.61 -17.00 -3.54
C ARG A 141 5.92 -17.08 -2.20
N GLN A 142 6.38 -17.95 -1.29
CA GLN A 142 5.83 -18.04 0.07
C GLN A 142 6.12 -16.77 0.88
N ILE A 143 7.34 -16.24 0.81
CA ILE A 143 7.75 -15.02 1.53
C ILE A 143 6.96 -13.81 1.00
N GLU A 144 6.89 -13.65 -0.32
CA GLU A 144 6.24 -12.51 -0.98
C GLU A 144 4.73 -12.65 -1.10
N ARG A 145 4.17 -13.81 -0.74
CA ARG A 145 2.73 -14.11 -0.83
C ARG A 145 2.17 -13.85 -2.23
N GLY A 146 2.86 -14.35 -3.24
CA GLY A 146 2.44 -14.24 -4.64
C GLY A 146 3.58 -14.13 -5.64
N ALA A 147 3.23 -13.74 -6.88
CA ALA A 147 4.17 -13.57 -7.97
C ALA A 147 4.84 -12.19 -7.89
N GLY A 148 6.06 -12.14 -7.44
CA GLY A 148 6.95 -10.98 -7.53
C GLY A 148 7.95 -11.13 -8.67
N THR A 149 8.60 -10.02 -9.05
CA THR A 149 9.65 -10.00 -10.10
C THR A 149 11.07 -10.18 -9.54
N GLY A 150 11.19 -10.45 -8.24
CA GLY A 150 12.45 -10.59 -7.52
C GLY A 150 12.77 -9.43 -6.60
N TYR A 151 13.89 -9.55 -5.90
CA TYR A 151 14.43 -8.47 -5.09
C TYR A 151 15.38 -7.61 -5.92
N ARG A 152 15.52 -6.35 -5.54
CA ARG A 152 16.49 -5.42 -6.10
C ARG A 152 17.16 -4.61 -4.99
N GLU A 153 18.35 -4.14 -5.24
CA GLU A 153 19.00 -3.18 -4.35
C GLU A 153 18.21 -1.85 -4.33
N VAL A 154 18.14 -1.26 -3.18
CA VAL A 154 17.50 0.05 -2.95
C VAL A 154 18.43 0.95 -2.13
N ARG A 155 18.24 2.25 -2.27
CA ARG A 155 19.01 3.28 -1.54
C ARG A 155 18.07 4.10 -0.69
N HIS A 156 18.59 4.82 0.29
CA HIS A 156 17.82 5.69 1.15
C HIS A 156 16.94 6.68 0.36
N GLN A 157 17.48 7.26 -0.70
CA GLN A 157 16.76 8.20 -1.57
C GLN A 157 15.50 7.63 -2.23
N ASP A 158 15.43 6.31 -2.43
CA ASP A 158 14.24 5.65 -2.97
C ASP A 158 13.04 5.73 -2.01
N TYR A 159 13.30 6.09 -0.74
CA TYR A 159 12.31 6.25 0.34
C TYR A 159 12.07 7.70 0.75
N ASP A 160 12.66 8.69 0.06
CA ASP A 160 12.59 10.11 0.45
C ASP A 160 11.14 10.59 0.62
N LEU A 161 10.24 10.17 -0.27
CA LEU A 161 8.81 10.49 -0.15
C LEU A 161 8.21 9.99 1.18
N ILE A 162 8.56 8.78 1.59
CA ILE A 162 8.06 8.18 2.84
C ILE A 162 8.63 8.93 4.06
N VAL A 163 9.91 9.29 3.97
CA VAL A 163 10.59 10.07 5.01
C VAL A 163 9.97 11.45 5.15
N GLU A 164 9.69 12.13 4.03
CA GLU A 164 9.01 13.43 3.99
C GLU A 164 7.64 13.35 4.67
N ILE A 165 6.79 12.40 4.24
CA ILE A 165 5.46 12.20 4.81
C ILE A 165 5.53 11.98 6.33
N ARG A 166 6.44 11.14 6.79
CA ARG A 166 6.61 10.86 8.24
C ARG A 166 7.08 12.07 9.02
N ARG A 167 7.96 12.89 8.44
CA ARG A 167 8.41 14.15 9.06
C ARG A 167 7.26 15.16 9.17
N GLU A 168 6.45 15.30 8.13
CA GLU A 168 5.27 16.17 8.16
C GLU A 168 4.26 15.74 9.23
N GLU A 169 3.98 14.45 9.32
CA GLU A 169 3.08 13.91 10.35
C GLU A 169 3.61 14.13 11.76
N ALA A 170 4.90 13.89 11.99
CA ALA A 170 5.52 14.14 13.28
C ALA A 170 5.45 15.63 13.68
N ALA A 171 5.69 16.53 12.72
CA ALA A 171 5.54 17.96 12.94
C ALA A 171 4.08 18.37 13.23
N ALA A 172 3.11 17.78 12.53
CA ALA A 172 1.70 18.05 12.77
C ALA A 172 1.22 17.57 14.15
N ARG A 173 1.72 16.42 14.62
CA ARG A 173 1.43 15.91 15.97
C ARG A 173 1.95 16.84 17.05
N ARG A 174 3.20 17.33 16.92
CA ARG A 174 3.83 18.28 17.89
C ARG A 174 3.11 19.63 18.00
N ARG A 175 2.40 20.05 16.93
CA ARG A 175 1.62 21.30 16.94
C ARG A 175 0.25 21.16 17.62
N ARG A 176 -0.20 19.94 17.85
CA ARG A 176 -1.51 19.64 18.47
C ARG A 176 -1.39 19.28 19.97
N SER A 177 -0.18 18.96 20.43
CA SER A 177 0.20 18.76 21.83
C SER A 177 0.66 20.07 22.47
#